data_c9346cc560883db5cdb8be84a13dfefe
#
_entry.id   c9346cc560883db5cdb8be84a13dfefe
#
_cell.length_a   1.000
_cell.length_b   1.000
_cell.length_c   1.000
_cell.angle_alpha   90.00
_cell.angle_beta   90.00
_cell.angle_gamma   90.00
#
_symmetry.space_group_name_H-M   'P 1'
#
loop_
_entity.id
_entity.type
_entity.pdbx_description
1 polymer ?
#
loop_
_entity_poly.entity_id
_entity_poly.type
_entity_poly.pdbx_seq_one_letter_code
_entity_poly.pdbx_strand_id
1 'polypeptide(L)'
;MSNLFSPAEVLRVLNGFNPWWAHRRVTVPEFRRTIYDACRKHLTQEHAETVLLLSGIRGAGTSTLLLQLAQDLVASGTDPRSVLYLSVEHPMFGMLPLAEILRIYREMIHPLDRHAVLLLDELHYAKEWDSQVKELLYGDNDYRIIATESVQMIERALVTETQVGRWASIAVPSLSFYEYLKLRGLDPGADGATPELEDLFTMKEDGLAAVAGALKPLVAHFPHYLTGGGLPGLATAADTSAGSSLFHEDAAERILRRAIARHFAARNVEDLKRLFLYLCVHSGEIFRVQRYAQALGVSPSTVANHVELLERCFLVRRVPPSGPGGTDVQKARNRVFVADATLRNMPLLRDPEGLGDPEERRTVVATAMLRHVAGRYARGLERITYWRDARGRGEIDAVVWGDGRPVVFTLTADSIKPFGFGDPVVDFCRREKVARAYLVSSDNRPALGVARFPGVETSFLRIPAHVLCYFLGRAECEVWKSGPAA
;
A
#
# COMPACT_ATOMS: atom_id res chain seq x y z
N MET A 1 18.68 -32.75 18.58
CA MET A 1 18.56 -31.51 19.37
C MET A 1 17.33 -31.67 20.24
N SER A 2 17.42 -31.49 21.59
CA SER A 2 16.22 -31.54 22.43
C SER A 2 15.25 -30.49 21.99
N ASN A 3 14.03 -30.88 21.57
CA ASN A 3 13.01 -29.94 21.17
C ASN A 3 12.73 -28.98 22.32
N LEU A 4 12.88 -27.67 22.06
CA LEU A 4 12.69 -26.61 23.06
C LEU A 4 11.25 -26.64 23.63
N PHE A 5 10.30 -27.14 22.82
CA PHE A 5 8.88 -27.27 23.12
C PHE A 5 8.39 -28.69 22.78
N SER A 6 7.48 -29.21 23.56
CA SER A 6 6.82 -30.48 23.25
C SER A 6 5.76 -30.30 22.15
N PRO A 7 5.44 -31.33 21.34
CA PRO A 7 4.35 -31.27 20.37
C PRO A 7 3.01 -30.82 20.96
N ALA A 8 2.73 -31.21 22.22
CA ALA A 8 1.49 -30.81 22.91
C ALA A 8 1.44 -29.30 23.21
N GLU A 9 2.58 -28.67 23.54
CA GLU A 9 2.67 -27.22 23.75
C GLU A 9 2.47 -26.46 22.42
N VAL A 10 3.12 -26.90 21.34
CA VAL A 10 2.97 -26.33 20.01
C VAL A 10 1.52 -26.42 19.56
N LEU A 11 0.89 -27.61 19.72
CA LEU A 11 -0.50 -27.83 19.38
C LEU A 11 -1.46 -26.93 20.17
N ARG A 12 -1.18 -26.69 21.45
CA ARG A 12 -2.00 -25.79 22.27
C ARG A 12 -2.00 -24.37 21.72
N VAL A 13 -0.86 -23.88 21.27
CA VAL A 13 -0.76 -22.55 20.65
C VAL A 13 -1.44 -22.52 19.30
N LEU A 14 -1.23 -23.55 18.47
CA LEU A 14 -1.93 -23.67 17.17
C LEU A 14 -3.46 -23.68 17.34
N ASN A 15 -3.99 -24.41 18.32
CA ASN A 15 -5.43 -24.42 18.63
C ASN A 15 -5.94 -23.02 19.04
N GLY A 16 -5.12 -22.22 19.70
CA GLY A 16 -5.45 -20.84 20.05
C GLY A 16 -5.62 -19.94 18.82
N PHE A 17 -4.81 -20.13 17.79
CA PHE A 17 -4.89 -19.40 16.54
C PHE A 17 -5.95 -19.94 15.56
N ASN A 18 -6.37 -21.21 15.72
CA ASN A 18 -7.29 -21.92 14.81
C ASN A 18 -8.55 -22.39 15.54
N PRO A 19 -9.37 -21.50 16.12
CA PRO A 19 -10.53 -21.89 16.93
C PRO A 19 -11.60 -22.66 16.15
N TRP A 20 -11.62 -22.57 14.83
CA TRP A 20 -12.54 -23.34 13.95
C TRP A 20 -12.28 -24.85 14.00
N TRP A 21 -11.09 -25.31 14.39
CA TRP A 21 -10.83 -26.74 14.63
C TRP A 21 -11.70 -27.32 15.75
N ALA A 22 -12.13 -26.45 16.69
CA ALA A 22 -13.08 -26.77 17.75
C ALA A 22 -14.48 -26.21 17.47
N HIS A 23 -14.84 -25.96 16.18
CA HIS A 23 -16.12 -25.39 15.75
C HIS A 23 -16.47 -24.03 16.38
N ARG A 24 -15.47 -23.28 16.85
CA ARG A 24 -15.66 -21.91 17.34
C ARG A 24 -15.44 -20.90 16.21
N ARG A 25 -16.27 -19.86 16.16
CA ARG A 25 -16.14 -18.77 15.19
C ARG A 25 -15.08 -17.76 15.63
N VAL A 26 -14.40 -17.15 14.66
CA VAL A 26 -13.58 -15.97 14.86
C VAL A 26 -14.43 -14.74 14.55
N THR A 27 -14.37 -13.73 15.39
CA THR A 27 -14.99 -12.43 15.08
C THR A 27 -14.04 -11.65 14.18
N VAL A 28 -14.43 -11.44 12.93
CA VAL A 28 -13.70 -10.61 11.95
C VAL A 28 -14.61 -9.50 11.45
N PRO A 29 -14.05 -8.33 11.06
CA PRO A 29 -14.84 -7.27 10.44
C PRO A 29 -15.54 -7.74 9.16
N GLU A 30 -16.72 -7.19 8.87
CA GLU A 30 -17.47 -7.51 7.64
C GLU A 30 -16.82 -6.88 6.40
N PHE A 31 -16.22 -5.70 6.54
CA PHE A 31 -15.53 -5.02 5.46
C PHE A 31 -14.37 -5.88 4.92
N ARG A 32 -14.34 -6.07 3.61
CA ARG A 32 -13.29 -6.79 2.90
C ARG A 32 -12.46 -5.84 2.06
N ARG A 33 -11.15 -6.01 2.15
CA ARG A 33 -10.20 -5.29 1.30
C ARG A 33 -10.43 -5.67 -0.17
N THR A 34 -10.13 -4.74 -1.06
CA THR A 34 -10.25 -4.89 -2.52
C THR A 34 -9.60 -6.16 -3.06
N ILE A 35 -8.47 -6.56 -2.48
CA ILE A 35 -7.70 -7.74 -2.90
C ILE A 35 -8.31 -9.07 -2.42
N TYR A 36 -9.37 -9.04 -1.59
CA TYR A 36 -9.97 -10.22 -0.99
C TYR A 36 -10.41 -11.26 -2.04
N ASP A 37 -11.09 -10.80 -3.10
CA ASP A 37 -11.61 -11.71 -4.14
C ASP A 37 -10.47 -12.37 -4.92
N ALA A 38 -9.36 -11.66 -5.17
CA ALA A 38 -8.17 -12.24 -5.79
C ALA A 38 -7.55 -13.34 -4.92
N CYS A 39 -7.48 -13.12 -3.61
CA CYS A 39 -6.97 -14.12 -2.65
C CYS A 39 -7.90 -15.34 -2.57
N ARG A 40 -9.21 -15.11 -2.51
CA ARG A 40 -10.21 -16.21 -2.50
C ARG A 40 -10.14 -17.03 -3.79
N LYS A 41 -10.05 -16.38 -4.94
CA LYS A 41 -9.91 -17.05 -6.24
C LYS A 41 -8.66 -17.94 -6.27
N HIS A 42 -7.51 -17.45 -5.76
CA HIS A 42 -6.27 -18.23 -5.66
C HIS A 42 -6.45 -19.52 -4.85
N LEU A 43 -7.19 -19.48 -3.73
CA LEU A 43 -7.44 -20.66 -2.89
C LEU A 43 -8.42 -21.66 -3.50
N THR A 44 -9.29 -21.23 -4.42
CA THR A 44 -10.34 -22.07 -5.03
C THR A 44 -10.02 -22.57 -6.44
N GLN A 45 -8.95 -22.08 -7.06
CA GLN A 45 -8.52 -22.54 -8.38
C GLN A 45 -7.92 -23.94 -8.31
N GLU A 46 -8.37 -24.85 -9.19
CA GLU A 46 -7.72 -26.13 -9.42
C GLU A 46 -6.30 -25.87 -9.98
N HIS A 47 -5.29 -26.56 -9.45
CA HIS A 47 -3.88 -26.48 -9.89
C HIS A 47 -3.12 -25.17 -9.67
N ALA A 48 -3.47 -24.37 -8.66
CA ALA A 48 -2.60 -23.28 -8.24
C ALA A 48 -1.35 -23.82 -7.54
N GLU A 49 -0.32 -24.20 -8.31
CA GLU A 49 0.99 -24.63 -7.79
C GLU A 49 1.86 -23.47 -7.31
N THR A 50 1.24 -22.35 -6.97
CA THR A 50 1.92 -21.10 -6.62
C THR A 50 1.60 -20.67 -5.19
N VAL A 51 2.56 -20.03 -4.53
CA VAL A 51 2.32 -19.29 -3.31
C VAL A 51 1.87 -17.88 -3.66
N LEU A 52 0.77 -17.43 -3.07
CA LEU A 52 0.37 -16.03 -3.16
C LEU A 52 0.99 -15.25 -2.00
N LEU A 53 1.90 -14.31 -2.30
CA LEU A 53 2.52 -13.44 -1.33
C LEU A 53 1.78 -12.09 -1.27
N LEU A 54 1.35 -11.71 -0.07
CA LEU A 54 0.78 -10.39 0.21
C LEU A 54 1.83 -9.52 0.88
N SER A 55 2.39 -8.56 0.14
CA SER A 55 3.45 -7.68 0.62
C SER A 55 2.90 -6.27 0.89
N GLY A 56 3.01 -5.77 2.11
CA GLY A 56 2.48 -4.44 2.41
C GLY A 56 2.75 -3.93 3.81
N ILE A 57 2.37 -2.69 4.00
CA ILE A 57 2.59 -2.00 5.27
C ILE A 57 1.93 -2.72 6.44
N ARG A 58 2.62 -2.75 7.56
CA ARG A 58 2.06 -3.26 8.81
C ARG A 58 0.82 -2.46 9.22
N GLY A 59 -0.27 -3.16 9.53
CA GLY A 59 -1.56 -2.54 9.83
C GLY A 59 -2.47 -2.33 8.62
N ALA A 60 -2.05 -2.72 7.41
CA ALA A 60 -2.88 -2.69 6.21
C ALA A 60 -4.06 -3.68 6.22
N GLY A 61 -4.12 -4.57 7.22
CA GLY A 61 -5.22 -5.53 7.39
C GLY A 61 -4.98 -6.90 6.76
N THR A 62 -3.74 -7.26 6.43
CA THR A 62 -3.36 -8.57 5.85
C THR A 62 -3.74 -9.74 6.76
N SER A 63 -3.43 -9.69 8.06
CA SER A 63 -3.82 -10.72 9.03
C SER A 63 -5.34 -10.88 9.13
N THR A 64 -6.08 -9.75 9.13
CA THR A 64 -7.55 -9.78 9.14
C THR A 64 -8.09 -10.44 7.87
N LEU A 65 -7.52 -10.14 6.73
CA LEU A 65 -7.88 -10.75 5.44
C LEU A 65 -7.66 -12.28 5.47
N LEU A 66 -6.54 -12.76 6.02
CA LEU A 66 -6.29 -14.20 6.16
C LEU A 66 -7.35 -14.86 7.06
N LEU A 67 -7.71 -14.23 8.18
CA LEU A 67 -8.74 -14.75 9.08
C LEU A 67 -10.14 -14.72 8.44
N GLN A 68 -10.47 -13.72 7.62
CA GLN A 68 -11.70 -13.67 6.83
C GLN A 68 -11.75 -14.82 5.82
N LEU A 69 -10.64 -15.09 5.11
CA LEU A 69 -10.54 -16.22 4.18
C LEU A 69 -10.73 -17.55 4.91
N ALA A 70 -10.10 -17.76 6.06
CA ALA A 70 -10.26 -18.96 6.88
C ALA A 70 -11.73 -19.18 7.27
N GLN A 71 -12.39 -18.12 7.77
CA GLN A 71 -13.78 -18.18 8.17
C GLN A 71 -14.71 -18.51 7.00
N ASP A 72 -14.49 -17.90 5.84
CA ASP A 72 -15.35 -18.11 4.67
C ASP A 72 -15.14 -19.48 4.02
N LEU A 73 -13.91 -20.00 4.01
CA LEU A 73 -13.65 -21.39 3.58
C LEU A 73 -14.41 -22.39 4.45
N VAL A 74 -14.31 -22.24 5.77
CA VAL A 74 -15.03 -23.11 6.71
C VAL A 74 -16.55 -22.95 6.57
N ALA A 75 -17.05 -21.74 6.41
CA ALA A 75 -18.47 -21.47 6.22
C ALA A 75 -19.01 -22.02 4.88
N SER A 76 -18.16 -22.11 3.85
CA SER A 76 -18.51 -22.70 2.55
C SER A 76 -18.39 -24.24 2.51
N GLY A 77 -18.09 -24.90 3.64
CA GLY A 77 -18.07 -26.37 3.76
C GLY A 77 -16.69 -27.02 3.67
N THR A 78 -15.60 -26.23 3.61
CA THR A 78 -14.23 -26.76 3.72
C THR A 78 -14.03 -27.37 5.12
N ASP A 79 -13.40 -28.56 5.19
CA ASP A 79 -13.08 -29.18 6.48
C ASP A 79 -12.29 -28.19 7.37
N PRO A 80 -12.81 -27.82 8.54
CA PRO A 80 -12.12 -26.88 9.42
C PRO A 80 -10.67 -27.25 9.72
N ARG A 81 -10.37 -28.56 9.81
CA ARG A 81 -9.05 -29.07 10.11
C ARG A 81 -8.06 -28.91 8.95
N SER A 82 -8.54 -28.81 7.72
CA SER A 82 -7.72 -28.58 6.53
C SER A 82 -7.27 -27.13 6.37
N VAL A 83 -7.77 -26.18 7.19
CA VAL A 83 -7.39 -24.77 7.15
C VAL A 83 -6.50 -24.46 8.33
N LEU A 84 -5.21 -24.18 8.07
CA LEU A 84 -4.23 -23.74 9.06
C LEU A 84 -3.90 -22.25 8.88
N TYR A 85 -4.18 -21.46 9.91
CA TYR A 85 -3.60 -20.12 10.07
C TYR A 85 -2.42 -20.18 11.04
N LEU A 86 -1.29 -19.64 10.62
CA LEU A 86 -0.05 -19.62 11.40
C LEU A 86 0.53 -18.21 11.43
N SER A 87 0.51 -17.56 12.59
CA SER A 87 1.24 -16.31 12.82
C SER A 87 2.69 -16.59 13.19
N VAL A 88 3.58 -16.51 12.21
CA VAL A 88 5.01 -16.83 12.39
C VAL A 88 5.70 -15.82 13.30
N GLU A 89 5.14 -14.64 13.48
CA GLU A 89 5.61 -13.63 14.44
C GLU A 89 5.52 -14.11 15.91
N HIS A 90 4.71 -15.12 16.21
CA HIS A 90 4.57 -15.61 17.56
C HIS A 90 5.92 -16.13 18.09
N PRO A 91 6.35 -15.77 19.32
CA PRO A 91 7.69 -16.09 19.82
C PRO A 91 8.05 -17.59 19.75
N MET A 92 7.12 -18.48 20.07
CA MET A 92 7.33 -19.93 19.97
C MET A 92 7.59 -20.37 18.52
N PHE A 93 6.81 -19.87 17.55
CA PHE A 93 6.94 -20.27 16.15
C PHE A 93 8.18 -19.68 15.49
N GLY A 94 8.60 -18.47 15.86
CA GLY A 94 9.87 -17.89 15.42
C GLY A 94 11.12 -18.62 15.92
N MET A 95 10.98 -19.53 16.89
CA MET A 95 12.07 -20.38 17.40
C MET A 95 12.10 -21.79 16.80
N LEU A 96 11.01 -22.21 16.12
CA LEU A 96 10.88 -23.53 15.52
C LEU A 96 11.00 -23.43 13.98
N PRO A 97 11.57 -24.45 13.33
CA PRO A 97 11.45 -24.57 11.87
C PRO A 97 9.99 -24.71 11.45
N LEU A 98 9.60 -24.08 10.34
CA LEU A 98 8.25 -24.18 9.79
C LEU A 98 7.87 -25.66 9.51
N ALA A 99 8.82 -26.44 8.97
CA ALA A 99 8.66 -27.85 8.72
C ALA A 99 8.25 -28.65 9.98
N GLU A 100 8.81 -28.32 11.14
CA GLU A 100 8.47 -28.99 12.41
C GLU A 100 7.05 -28.63 12.87
N ILE A 101 6.65 -27.37 12.74
CA ILE A 101 5.29 -26.93 13.05
C ILE A 101 4.26 -27.65 12.15
N LEU A 102 4.57 -27.74 10.85
CA LEU A 102 3.70 -28.41 9.88
C LEU A 102 3.66 -29.92 10.10
N ARG A 103 4.78 -30.54 10.48
CA ARG A 103 4.81 -31.95 10.87
C ARG A 103 3.84 -32.23 12.04
N ILE A 104 3.88 -31.41 13.10
CA ILE A 104 2.96 -31.55 14.24
C ILE A 104 1.50 -31.37 13.81
N TYR A 105 1.21 -30.38 12.96
CA TYR A 105 -0.12 -30.17 12.41
C TYR A 105 -0.61 -31.40 11.64
N ARG A 106 0.23 -31.97 10.77
CA ARG A 106 -0.11 -33.12 9.94
C ARG A 106 -0.31 -34.41 10.75
N GLU A 107 0.51 -34.63 11.76
CA GLU A 107 0.40 -35.82 12.61
C GLU A 107 -0.79 -35.75 13.56
N MET A 108 -1.14 -34.56 14.07
CA MET A 108 -2.11 -34.45 15.18
C MET A 108 -3.48 -33.88 14.77
N ILE A 109 -3.58 -33.14 13.65
CA ILE A 109 -4.82 -32.45 13.25
C ILE A 109 -5.33 -32.91 11.89
N HIS A 110 -4.48 -32.89 10.86
CA HIS A 110 -4.92 -33.14 9.48
C HIS A 110 -3.89 -33.98 8.71
N PRO A 111 -4.24 -35.21 8.26
CA PRO A 111 -3.30 -36.16 7.64
C PRO A 111 -2.64 -35.65 6.36
N LEU A 112 -1.47 -36.21 6.03
CA LEU A 112 -0.64 -35.82 4.89
C LEU A 112 -1.30 -36.08 3.51
N ASP A 113 -2.15 -37.08 3.41
CA ASP A 113 -2.81 -37.55 2.18
C ASP A 113 -3.97 -36.66 1.71
N ARG A 114 -4.21 -35.54 2.40
CA ARG A 114 -5.33 -34.65 2.13
C ARG A 114 -4.88 -33.25 1.85
N HIS A 115 -5.62 -32.59 0.94
CA HIS A 115 -5.46 -31.17 0.64
C HIS A 115 -5.51 -30.30 1.90
N ALA A 116 -4.64 -29.26 2.00
CA ALA A 116 -4.72 -28.28 3.05
C ALA A 116 -4.44 -26.86 2.55
N VAL A 117 -5.09 -25.90 3.21
CA VAL A 117 -4.88 -24.45 3.00
C VAL A 117 -3.98 -23.92 4.11
N LEU A 118 -2.87 -23.34 3.73
CA LEU A 118 -1.92 -22.71 4.64
C LEU A 118 -1.98 -21.18 4.52
N LEU A 119 -2.35 -20.51 5.59
CA LEU A 119 -2.41 -19.07 5.73
C LEU A 119 -1.26 -18.62 6.64
N LEU A 120 -0.10 -18.30 6.04
CA LEU A 120 1.16 -18.03 6.75
C LEU A 120 1.34 -16.53 6.95
N ASP A 121 1.00 -16.05 8.14
CA ASP A 121 1.06 -14.64 8.48
C ASP A 121 2.47 -14.24 8.94
N GLU A 122 3.02 -13.18 8.32
CA GLU A 122 4.36 -12.66 8.57
C GLU A 122 5.46 -13.73 8.36
N LEU A 123 5.41 -14.41 7.21
CA LEU A 123 6.31 -15.55 6.89
C LEU A 123 7.80 -15.20 6.99
N HIS A 124 8.19 -13.96 6.72
CA HIS A 124 9.58 -13.50 6.79
C HIS A 124 10.20 -13.62 8.20
N TYR A 125 9.42 -13.91 9.24
CA TYR A 125 9.94 -14.24 10.56
C TYR A 125 10.44 -15.69 10.69
N ALA A 126 10.09 -16.59 9.76
CA ALA A 126 10.61 -17.95 9.74
C ALA A 126 12.09 -17.94 9.35
N LYS A 127 12.92 -18.68 10.10
CA LYS A 127 14.30 -18.91 9.68
C LYS A 127 14.32 -19.79 8.43
N GLU A 128 15.21 -19.47 7.47
CA GLU A 128 15.35 -20.27 6.24
C GLU A 128 14.00 -20.52 5.53
N TRP A 129 13.09 -19.51 5.58
CA TRP A 129 11.75 -19.61 5.01
C TRP A 129 11.76 -20.02 3.54
N ASP A 130 12.80 -19.61 2.78
CA ASP A 130 12.97 -19.88 1.35
C ASP A 130 13.15 -21.38 1.06
N SER A 131 14.06 -22.06 1.76
CA SER A 131 14.24 -23.51 1.63
C SER A 131 13.02 -24.29 2.11
N GLN A 132 12.40 -23.87 3.21
CA GLN A 132 11.25 -24.55 3.79
C GLN A 132 9.99 -24.42 2.91
N VAL A 133 9.74 -23.24 2.33
CA VAL A 133 8.62 -23.09 1.41
C VAL A 133 8.87 -23.83 0.08
N LYS A 134 10.12 -23.86 -0.41
CA LYS A 134 10.49 -24.71 -1.55
C LYS A 134 10.16 -26.16 -1.29
N GLU A 135 10.52 -26.71 -0.14
CA GLU A 135 10.20 -28.08 0.25
C GLU A 135 8.68 -28.34 0.25
N LEU A 136 7.88 -27.37 0.71
CA LEU A 136 6.41 -27.48 0.69
C LEU A 136 5.85 -27.50 -0.75
N LEU A 137 6.44 -26.76 -1.67
CA LEU A 137 5.98 -26.66 -3.06
C LEU A 137 6.44 -27.83 -3.93
N TYR A 138 7.60 -28.45 -3.63
CA TYR A 138 8.17 -29.54 -4.41
C TYR A 138 7.90 -30.91 -3.82
N GLY A 139 7.38 -30.99 -2.59
CA GLY A 139 6.98 -32.22 -1.93
C GLY A 139 5.66 -32.78 -2.47
N ASP A 140 5.36 -34.03 -2.12
CA ASP A 140 4.10 -34.72 -2.51
C ASP A 140 2.86 -34.19 -1.79
N ASN A 141 2.94 -32.98 -1.23
CA ASN A 141 1.86 -32.38 -0.46
C ASN A 141 0.97 -31.49 -1.33
N ASP A 142 -0.33 -31.64 -1.24
CA ASP A 142 -1.31 -30.77 -1.87
C ASP A 142 -1.63 -29.59 -0.94
N TYR A 143 -0.92 -28.46 -1.15
CA TYR A 143 -1.11 -27.23 -0.40
C TYR A 143 -1.59 -26.08 -1.28
N ARG A 144 -2.53 -25.29 -0.75
CA ARG A 144 -2.81 -23.92 -1.22
C ARG A 144 -2.25 -22.94 -0.20
N ILE A 145 -1.35 -22.06 -0.64
CA ILE A 145 -0.58 -21.21 0.30
C ILE A 145 -0.83 -19.74 -0.02
N ILE A 146 -1.26 -18.99 1.01
CA ILE A 146 -1.15 -17.53 1.04
C ILE A 146 -0.21 -17.16 2.16
N ALA A 147 0.82 -16.37 1.85
CA ALA A 147 1.77 -15.84 2.82
C ALA A 147 1.68 -14.33 2.89
N THR A 148 2.02 -13.73 4.04
CA THR A 148 2.15 -12.28 4.17
C THR A 148 3.55 -11.87 4.60
N GLU A 149 3.95 -10.65 4.21
CA GLU A 149 5.13 -9.97 4.74
C GLU A 149 4.87 -8.48 4.92
N SER A 150 5.38 -7.93 6.01
CA SER A 150 5.39 -6.48 6.26
C SER A 150 6.77 -5.83 6.09
N VAL A 151 7.75 -6.61 5.66
CA VAL A 151 9.10 -6.16 5.29
C VAL A 151 9.51 -6.88 4.03
N GLN A 152 9.88 -6.16 2.97
CA GLN A 152 10.31 -6.71 1.67
C GLN A 152 11.57 -7.59 1.79
N MET A 153 11.41 -8.78 2.30
CA MET A 153 12.46 -9.80 2.37
C MET A 153 12.23 -10.88 1.30
N ILE A 154 11.02 -11.39 1.24
CA ILE A 154 10.61 -12.47 0.34
C ILE A 154 10.56 -11.95 -1.09
N GLU A 155 9.83 -10.84 -1.34
CA GLU A 155 9.70 -10.24 -2.66
C GLU A 155 11.07 -9.93 -3.31
N ARG A 156 12.03 -9.38 -2.54
CA ARG A 156 13.38 -9.12 -3.06
C ARG A 156 14.17 -10.39 -3.35
N ALA A 157 14.03 -11.43 -2.56
CA ALA A 157 14.69 -12.71 -2.82
C ALA A 157 14.17 -13.36 -4.11
N LEU A 158 12.86 -13.26 -4.37
CA LEU A 158 12.24 -13.81 -5.59
C LEU A 158 12.71 -13.13 -6.88
N VAL A 159 13.01 -11.83 -6.84
CA VAL A 159 13.56 -11.09 -8.01
C VAL A 159 14.97 -11.53 -8.36
N THR A 160 15.75 -12.01 -7.40
CA THR A 160 17.14 -12.43 -7.60
C THR A 160 17.30 -13.91 -7.98
N GLU A 161 16.29 -14.74 -7.71
CA GLU A 161 16.30 -16.15 -8.04
C GLU A 161 15.51 -16.45 -9.34
N THR A 162 16.10 -17.22 -10.24
CA THR A 162 15.51 -17.61 -11.55
C THR A 162 14.30 -18.55 -11.45
N GLN A 163 13.65 -18.66 -10.31
CA GLN A 163 12.46 -19.48 -10.08
C GLN A 163 11.17 -18.71 -10.39
N VAL A 164 11.09 -18.17 -11.58
CA VAL A 164 9.88 -17.57 -12.16
C VAL A 164 8.83 -18.69 -12.30
N GLY A 165 7.69 -18.54 -11.65
CA GLY A 165 6.49 -19.36 -11.93
C GLY A 165 5.77 -19.94 -10.72
N ARG A 166 6.36 -19.95 -9.51
CA ARG A 166 5.70 -20.54 -8.32
C ARG A 166 5.29 -19.53 -7.23
N TRP A 167 5.54 -18.25 -7.48
CA TRP A 167 5.12 -17.16 -6.61
C TRP A 167 4.34 -16.12 -7.40
N ALA A 168 3.21 -15.72 -6.86
CA ALA A 168 2.49 -14.53 -7.29
C ALA A 168 2.51 -13.53 -6.14
N SER A 169 2.79 -12.25 -6.42
CA SER A 169 2.83 -11.20 -5.39
C SER A 169 1.71 -10.20 -5.59
N ILE A 170 1.08 -9.79 -4.49
CA ILE A 170 0.11 -8.70 -4.45
C ILE A 170 0.61 -7.67 -3.45
N ALA A 171 0.83 -6.44 -3.93
CA ALA A 171 1.08 -5.31 -3.03
C ALA A 171 -0.20 -4.92 -2.30
N VAL A 172 -0.11 -4.81 -0.96
CA VAL A 172 -1.22 -4.41 -0.09
C VAL A 172 -0.91 -3.04 0.51
N PRO A 173 -1.24 -1.94 -0.19
CA PRO A 173 -1.02 -0.61 0.35
C PRO A 173 -2.00 -0.30 1.49
N SER A 174 -1.86 0.86 2.11
CA SER A 174 -2.88 1.44 2.98
C SER A 174 -4.25 1.52 2.28
N LEU A 175 -5.34 1.77 3.01
CA LEU A 175 -6.65 1.97 2.38
C LEU A 175 -6.60 3.11 1.36
N SER A 176 -7.22 2.92 0.20
CA SER A 176 -7.57 4.03 -0.66
C SER A 176 -8.71 4.86 -0.05
N PHE A 177 -8.89 6.09 -0.53
CA PHE A 177 -10.04 6.90 -0.10
C PHE A 177 -11.37 6.20 -0.41
N TYR A 178 -11.45 5.49 -1.53
CA TYR A 178 -12.61 4.67 -1.88
C TYR A 178 -12.84 3.51 -0.90
N GLU A 179 -11.79 2.75 -0.54
CA GLU A 179 -11.90 1.69 0.47
C GLU A 179 -12.28 2.25 1.86
N TYR A 180 -11.72 3.41 2.25
CA TYR A 180 -12.08 4.11 3.47
C TYR A 180 -13.57 4.46 3.51
N LEU A 181 -14.11 5.02 2.42
CA LEU A 181 -15.53 5.35 2.35
C LEU A 181 -16.41 4.10 2.46
N LYS A 182 -16.04 3.00 1.80
CA LYS A 182 -16.73 1.72 1.93
C LYS A 182 -16.69 1.16 3.34
N LEU A 183 -15.53 1.19 3.98
CA LEU A 183 -15.34 0.76 5.37
C LEU A 183 -16.28 1.54 6.31
N ARG A 184 -16.51 2.82 6.01
CA ARG A 184 -17.37 3.72 6.78
C ARG A 184 -18.85 3.70 6.35
N GLY A 185 -19.21 2.91 5.33
CA GLY A 185 -20.57 2.91 4.78
C GLY A 185 -20.98 4.22 4.09
N LEU A 186 -20.00 4.96 3.55
CA LEU A 186 -20.16 6.30 2.98
C LEU A 186 -19.99 6.36 1.45
N ASP A 187 -19.98 5.21 0.77
CA ASP A 187 -19.76 5.16 -0.69
C ASP A 187 -20.97 5.76 -1.45
N PRO A 188 -20.81 6.90 -2.13
CA PRO A 188 -21.90 7.52 -2.89
C PRO A 188 -22.16 6.84 -4.24
N GLY A 189 -21.28 5.93 -4.68
CA GLY A 189 -21.34 5.25 -5.98
C GLY A 189 -22.07 3.92 -5.96
N ALA A 190 -22.71 3.54 -4.84
CA ALA A 190 -23.47 2.29 -4.72
C ALA A 190 -24.62 2.17 -5.74
N ASP A 191 -25.12 3.29 -6.27
CA ASP A 191 -26.23 3.35 -7.23
C ASP A 191 -25.80 3.20 -8.71
N GLY A 192 -24.54 2.88 -9.00
CA GLY A 192 -24.08 2.45 -10.34
C GLY A 192 -23.89 3.52 -11.42
N ALA A 193 -24.04 4.80 -11.10
CA ALA A 193 -24.07 5.89 -12.10
C ALA A 193 -22.75 6.70 -12.22
N THR A 194 -21.68 6.30 -11.53
CA THR A 194 -20.42 7.07 -11.55
C THR A 194 -19.56 6.66 -12.75
N PRO A 195 -19.15 7.58 -13.66
CA PRO A 195 -18.31 7.28 -14.83
C PRO A 195 -16.93 6.77 -14.40
N GLU A 196 -16.14 6.25 -15.35
CA GLU A 196 -14.72 6.00 -15.12
C GLU A 196 -13.91 7.30 -15.12
N LEU A 197 -12.74 7.31 -14.48
CA LEU A 197 -11.88 8.50 -14.40
C LEU A 197 -11.52 9.04 -15.79
N GLU A 198 -11.29 8.15 -16.72
CA GLU A 198 -10.92 8.45 -18.10
C GLU A 198 -12.06 9.10 -18.89
N ASP A 199 -13.31 8.78 -18.59
CA ASP A 199 -14.49 9.34 -19.28
C ASP A 199 -14.63 10.84 -19.02
N LEU A 200 -14.15 11.33 -17.87
CA LEU A 200 -14.21 12.74 -17.52
C LEU A 200 -13.53 13.66 -18.56
N PHE A 201 -12.56 13.16 -19.33
CA PHE A 201 -11.88 13.94 -20.37
C PHE A 201 -12.76 14.23 -21.61
N THR A 202 -13.81 13.44 -21.80
CA THR A 202 -14.72 13.55 -22.96
C THR A 202 -16.10 14.08 -22.59
N MET A 203 -16.39 14.19 -21.29
CA MET A 203 -17.67 14.71 -20.81
C MET A 203 -17.84 16.20 -21.10
N LYS A 204 -19.10 16.61 -21.35
CA LYS A 204 -19.50 18.01 -21.43
C LYS A 204 -19.54 18.64 -20.02
N GLU A 205 -19.55 19.99 -19.98
CA GLU A 205 -19.56 20.74 -18.71
C GLU A 205 -20.71 20.34 -17.77
N ASP A 206 -21.92 20.14 -18.28
CA ASP A 206 -23.09 19.72 -17.49
C ASP A 206 -22.86 18.35 -16.84
N GLY A 207 -22.25 17.40 -17.59
CA GLY A 207 -21.89 16.08 -17.07
C GLY A 207 -20.82 16.16 -15.97
N LEU A 208 -19.80 16.98 -16.18
CA LEU A 208 -18.76 17.22 -15.18
C LEU A 208 -19.34 17.88 -13.92
N ALA A 209 -20.26 18.84 -14.08
CA ALA A 209 -20.96 19.49 -12.97
C ALA A 209 -21.83 18.48 -12.19
N ALA A 210 -22.50 17.56 -12.88
CA ALA A 210 -23.29 16.50 -12.25
C ALA A 210 -22.40 15.56 -11.40
N VAL A 211 -21.26 15.13 -11.95
CA VAL A 211 -20.26 14.30 -11.21
C VAL A 211 -19.72 15.06 -10.01
N ALA A 212 -19.33 16.33 -10.16
CA ALA A 212 -18.86 17.16 -9.05
C ALA A 212 -19.92 17.31 -7.96
N GLY A 213 -21.18 17.48 -8.35
CA GLY A 213 -22.32 17.56 -7.43
C GLY A 213 -22.53 16.27 -6.63
N ALA A 214 -22.50 15.11 -7.30
CA ALA A 214 -22.66 13.80 -6.68
C ALA A 214 -21.54 13.50 -5.66
N LEU A 215 -20.31 13.91 -5.95
CA LEU A 215 -19.15 13.66 -5.09
C LEU A 215 -18.87 14.77 -4.07
N LYS A 216 -19.65 15.86 -4.08
CA LYS A 216 -19.52 16.98 -3.12
C LYS A 216 -19.57 16.55 -1.65
N PRO A 217 -20.43 15.60 -1.21
CA PRO A 217 -20.43 15.13 0.17
C PRO A 217 -19.11 14.58 0.66
N LEU A 218 -18.27 14.05 -0.24
CA LEU A 218 -16.96 13.44 0.10
C LEU A 218 -15.94 14.45 0.64
N VAL A 219 -16.15 15.76 0.36
CA VAL A 219 -15.27 16.84 0.86
C VAL A 219 -15.13 16.80 2.38
N ALA A 220 -16.23 16.52 3.12
CA ALA A 220 -16.23 16.47 4.56
C ALA A 220 -15.42 15.28 5.12
N HIS A 221 -15.30 14.19 4.37
CA HIS A 221 -14.63 12.95 4.82
C HIS A 221 -13.14 12.91 4.45
N PHE A 222 -12.73 13.73 3.48
CA PHE A 222 -11.34 13.68 2.98
C PHE A 222 -10.29 14.11 4.02
N PRO A 223 -10.47 15.17 4.82
CA PRO A 223 -9.56 15.50 5.91
C PRO A 223 -9.40 14.36 6.93
N HIS A 224 -10.48 13.70 7.32
CA HIS A 224 -10.45 12.54 8.22
C HIS A 224 -9.71 11.36 7.62
N TYR A 225 -9.90 11.12 6.30
CA TYR A 225 -9.11 10.12 5.59
C TYR A 225 -7.61 10.45 5.63
N LEU A 226 -7.23 11.69 5.35
CA LEU A 226 -5.83 12.13 5.32
C LEU A 226 -5.13 11.98 6.68
N THR A 227 -5.86 12.11 7.79
CA THR A 227 -5.29 12.07 9.14
C THR A 227 -5.31 10.69 9.80
N GLY A 228 -6.29 9.85 9.47
CA GLY A 228 -6.44 8.53 10.12
C GLY A 228 -7.00 7.42 9.23
N GLY A 229 -7.46 7.75 8.00
CA GLY A 229 -8.23 6.82 7.16
C GLY A 229 -7.41 5.78 6.41
N GLY A 230 -6.09 5.91 6.33
CA GLY A 230 -5.24 4.99 5.55
C GLY A 230 -5.06 3.61 6.20
N LEU A 231 -5.24 3.47 7.49
CA LEU A 231 -5.10 2.20 8.20
C LEU A 231 -6.46 1.72 8.76
N PRO A 232 -6.91 0.49 8.43
CA PRO A 232 -8.24 0.00 8.83
C PRO A 232 -8.54 0.16 10.34
N GLY A 233 -7.58 -0.18 11.20
CA GLY A 233 -7.74 -0.06 12.65
C GLY A 233 -7.95 1.38 13.14
N LEU A 234 -7.32 2.36 12.49
CA LEU A 234 -7.48 3.78 12.80
C LEU A 234 -8.76 4.34 12.18
N ALA A 235 -9.07 3.95 10.94
CA ALA A 235 -10.27 4.38 10.23
C ALA A 235 -11.57 4.03 10.97
N THR A 236 -11.57 2.92 11.73
CA THR A 236 -12.71 2.51 12.57
C THR A 236 -12.70 3.13 13.96
N ALA A 237 -11.54 3.54 14.48
CA ALA A 237 -11.40 4.12 15.82
C ALA A 237 -11.68 5.64 15.87
N ALA A 238 -11.77 6.31 14.74
CA ALA A 238 -11.84 7.77 14.61
C ALA A 238 -13.10 8.44 15.27
N ASP A 239 -14.07 7.66 15.75
CA ASP A 239 -15.27 8.19 16.42
C ASP A 239 -15.09 8.42 17.93
N THR A 240 -13.93 8.07 18.50
CA THR A 240 -13.66 8.26 19.94
C THR A 240 -12.71 9.43 20.16
N SER A 241 -13.26 10.60 20.35
CA SER A 241 -12.58 11.90 20.39
C SER A 241 -11.58 12.13 21.55
N ALA A 242 -11.56 11.29 22.59
CA ALA A 242 -10.74 11.54 23.78
C ALA A 242 -9.42 10.74 23.86
N GLY A 243 -9.17 9.81 22.94
CA GLY A 243 -7.96 8.95 22.95
C GLY A 243 -7.14 9.00 21.66
N SER A 244 -7.52 9.83 20.68
CA SER A 244 -6.97 9.73 19.32
C SER A 244 -5.48 10.03 19.24
N SER A 245 -4.97 11.05 19.92
CA SER A 245 -3.55 11.42 19.84
C SER A 245 -2.62 10.38 20.48
N LEU A 246 -2.94 9.91 21.69
CA LEU A 246 -2.18 8.86 22.37
C LEU A 246 -2.27 7.53 21.61
N PHE A 247 -3.42 7.21 21.03
CA PHE A 247 -3.62 6.02 20.21
C PHE A 247 -2.80 6.09 18.93
N HIS A 248 -2.72 7.26 18.28
CA HIS A 248 -1.92 7.49 17.08
C HIS A 248 -0.43 7.37 17.36
N GLU A 249 0.07 7.97 18.44
CA GLU A 249 1.46 7.88 18.86
C GLU A 249 1.87 6.42 19.14
N ASP A 250 1.05 5.70 19.90
CA ASP A 250 1.22 4.29 20.23
C ASP A 250 1.19 3.39 18.98
N ALA A 251 0.31 3.70 18.01
CA ALA A 251 0.22 2.96 16.76
C ALA A 251 1.45 3.20 15.88
N ALA A 252 1.89 4.47 15.75
CA ALA A 252 3.10 4.83 15.01
C ALA A 252 4.34 4.14 15.60
N GLU A 253 4.49 4.20 16.92
CA GLU A 253 5.61 3.55 17.60
C GLU A 253 5.58 2.02 17.44
N ARG A 254 4.41 1.39 17.54
CA ARG A 254 4.27 -0.05 17.32
C ARG A 254 4.60 -0.46 15.90
N ILE A 255 4.16 0.30 14.89
CA ILE A 255 4.48 0.04 13.48
C ILE A 255 6.01 0.12 13.29
N LEU A 256 6.63 1.21 13.74
CA LEU A 256 8.07 1.41 13.61
C LEU A 256 8.88 0.36 14.39
N ARG A 257 8.56 0.12 15.66
CA ARG A 257 9.28 -0.88 16.47
C ARG A 257 9.18 -2.27 15.90
N ARG A 258 7.99 -2.73 15.51
CA ARG A 258 7.78 -4.08 15.01
C ARG A 258 8.36 -4.28 13.62
N ALA A 259 8.30 -3.26 12.74
CA ALA A 259 8.92 -3.33 11.42
C ALA A 259 10.45 -3.39 11.51
N ILE A 260 11.07 -2.74 12.50
CA ILE A 260 12.51 -2.50 12.55
C ILE A 260 13.24 -3.45 13.49
N ALA A 261 12.68 -3.70 14.71
CA ALA A 261 13.46 -4.24 15.83
C ALA A 261 13.94 -5.69 15.66
N ARG A 262 13.26 -6.49 14.84
CA ARG A 262 13.57 -7.92 14.70
C ARG A 262 14.43 -8.29 13.50
N HIS A 263 14.33 -7.52 12.41
CA HIS A 263 14.95 -7.90 11.13
C HIS A 263 16.27 -7.19 10.86
N PHE A 264 16.48 -6.11 11.58
CA PHE A 264 17.67 -5.30 11.38
C PHE A 264 18.33 -5.16 12.75
N ALA A 265 19.56 -5.64 12.87
CA ALA A 265 20.46 -5.30 13.98
C ALA A 265 20.76 -3.79 13.93
N ALA A 266 19.70 -2.98 13.96
CA ALA A 266 19.77 -1.55 13.95
C ALA A 266 20.32 -1.12 15.31
N ARG A 267 21.64 -0.89 15.36
CA ARG A 267 22.33 -0.36 16.55
C ARG A 267 21.74 0.97 17.01
N ASN A 268 20.94 1.65 16.16
CA ASN A 268 20.33 2.95 16.40
C ASN A 268 18.89 3.01 15.89
N VAL A 269 17.97 2.31 16.56
CA VAL A 269 16.50 2.42 16.29
C VAL A 269 16.03 3.87 16.46
N GLU A 270 16.66 4.62 17.37
CA GLU A 270 16.31 6.02 17.63
C GLU A 270 16.66 6.95 16.47
N ASP A 271 17.80 6.77 15.82
CA ASP A 271 18.16 7.57 14.63
C ASP A 271 17.23 7.28 13.45
N LEU A 272 16.75 6.04 13.35
CA LEU A 272 15.78 5.67 12.33
C LEU A 272 14.41 6.31 12.58
N LYS A 273 13.97 6.38 13.85
CA LYS A 273 12.76 7.10 14.24
C LYS A 273 12.88 8.60 13.93
N ARG A 274 14.00 9.21 14.28
CA ARG A 274 14.28 10.61 13.98
C ARG A 274 14.26 10.90 12.47
N LEU A 275 14.87 10.01 11.69
CA LEU A 275 14.82 10.13 10.22
C LEU A 275 13.38 10.01 9.71
N PHE A 276 12.59 9.05 10.22
CA PHE A 276 11.19 8.90 9.80
C PHE A 276 10.37 10.15 10.14
N LEU A 277 10.50 10.70 11.35
CA LEU A 277 9.86 11.96 11.74
C LEU A 277 10.27 13.11 10.83
N TYR A 278 11.57 13.21 10.51
CA TYR A 278 12.04 14.21 9.57
C TYR A 278 11.38 14.04 8.18
N LEU A 279 11.29 12.82 7.70
CA LEU A 279 10.62 12.52 6.42
C LEU A 279 9.10 12.78 6.46
N CYS A 280 8.46 12.67 7.63
CA CYS A 280 7.05 13.06 7.79
C CYS A 280 6.86 14.56 7.57
N VAL A 281 7.76 15.40 8.11
CA VAL A 281 7.72 16.85 7.89
C VAL A 281 8.01 17.20 6.44
N HIS A 282 9.01 16.55 5.81
CA HIS A 282 9.54 16.85 4.49
C HIS A 282 9.10 15.87 3.39
N SER A 283 7.91 15.26 3.54
CA SER A 283 7.40 14.28 2.57
C SER A 283 7.24 14.92 1.19
N GLY A 284 7.82 14.25 0.17
CA GLY A 284 7.76 14.71 -1.22
C GLY A 284 8.83 15.74 -1.60
N GLU A 285 9.70 16.15 -0.69
CA GLU A 285 10.84 16.98 -1.04
C GLU A 285 11.94 16.17 -1.77
N ILE A 286 12.78 16.89 -2.52
CA ILE A 286 14.00 16.32 -3.11
C ILE A 286 14.94 15.90 -1.98
N PHE A 287 15.23 14.61 -1.90
CA PHE A 287 16.04 14.02 -0.84
C PHE A 287 17.54 14.36 -1.00
N ARG A 288 18.09 15.05 -0.01
CA ARG A 288 19.51 15.41 0.04
C ARG A 288 20.18 14.76 1.23
N VAL A 289 20.80 13.58 1.02
CA VAL A 289 21.42 12.76 2.08
C VAL A 289 22.29 13.59 3.03
N GLN A 290 23.11 14.50 2.52
CA GLN A 290 24.01 15.33 3.33
C GLN A 290 23.25 16.26 4.29
N ARG A 291 22.14 16.89 3.82
CA ARG A 291 21.30 17.75 4.66
C ARG A 291 20.70 16.97 5.82
N TYR A 292 20.20 15.75 5.54
CA TYR A 292 19.62 14.88 6.56
C TYR A 292 20.68 14.33 7.52
N ALA A 293 21.84 13.95 7.01
CA ALA A 293 22.98 13.51 7.82
C ALA A 293 23.42 14.58 8.82
N GLN A 294 23.53 15.83 8.35
CA GLN A 294 23.87 16.98 9.19
C GLN A 294 22.78 17.27 10.24
N ALA A 295 21.49 17.25 9.84
CA ALA A 295 20.36 17.52 10.74
C ALA A 295 20.25 16.47 11.85
N LEU A 296 20.55 15.21 11.56
CA LEU A 296 20.46 14.08 12.50
C LEU A 296 21.79 13.80 13.25
N GLY A 297 22.90 14.40 12.85
CA GLY A 297 24.21 14.15 13.44
C GLY A 297 24.77 12.75 13.13
N VAL A 298 24.40 12.15 11.99
CA VAL A 298 24.83 10.81 11.57
C VAL A 298 25.57 10.84 10.24
N SER A 299 26.21 9.71 9.85
CA SER A 299 26.92 9.64 8.57
C SER A 299 25.95 9.61 7.38
N PRO A 300 26.36 10.13 6.20
CA PRO A 300 25.55 10.01 4.98
C PRO A 300 25.20 8.57 4.59
N SER A 301 26.11 7.62 4.80
CA SER A 301 25.85 6.19 4.56
C SER A 301 24.80 5.63 5.50
N THR A 302 24.79 6.04 6.77
CA THR A 302 23.76 5.67 7.73
C THR A 302 22.38 6.14 7.27
N VAL A 303 22.28 7.41 6.82
CA VAL A 303 21.01 7.95 6.29
C VAL A 303 20.54 7.15 5.08
N ALA A 304 21.43 6.86 4.12
CA ALA A 304 21.08 6.09 2.93
C ALA A 304 20.54 4.70 3.28
N ASN A 305 21.22 3.99 4.19
CA ASN A 305 20.79 2.67 4.68
C ASN A 305 19.45 2.76 5.43
N HIS A 306 19.23 3.79 6.22
CA HIS A 306 17.98 3.99 6.95
C HIS A 306 16.80 4.27 6.00
N VAL A 307 16.99 5.07 4.94
CA VAL A 307 15.94 5.29 3.93
C VAL A 307 15.61 3.99 3.21
N GLU A 308 16.63 3.20 2.82
CA GLU A 308 16.40 1.90 2.21
C GLU A 308 15.61 0.97 3.14
N LEU A 309 15.94 0.99 4.43
CA LEU A 309 15.25 0.20 5.43
C LEU A 309 13.78 0.61 5.58
N LEU A 310 13.50 1.92 5.68
CA LEU A 310 12.13 2.44 5.73
C LEU A 310 11.33 2.08 4.47
N GLU A 311 11.98 2.08 3.30
CA GLU A 311 11.35 1.67 2.04
C GLU A 311 11.03 0.18 2.03
N ARG A 312 11.95 -0.67 2.53
CA ARG A 312 11.71 -2.11 2.70
C ARG A 312 10.56 -2.42 3.69
N CYS A 313 10.32 -1.55 4.66
CA CYS A 313 9.19 -1.65 5.59
C CYS A 313 7.90 -1.03 5.04
N PHE A 314 7.85 -0.65 3.77
CA PHE A 314 6.73 0.03 3.12
C PHE A 314 6.32 1.36 3.79
N LEU A 315 7.22 1.98 4.55
CA LEU A 315 6.96 3.25 5.26
C LEU A 315 7.23 4.48 4.41
N VAL A 316 8.15 4.37 3.45
CA VAL A 316 8.48 5.44 2.50
C VAL A 316 8.59 4.89 1.09
N ARG A 317 8.49 5.77 0.11
CA ARG A 317 8.69 5.49 -1.31
C ARG A 317 9.63 6.51 -1.92
N ARG A 318 10.65 6.04 -2.63
CA ARG A 318 11.50 6.88 -3.46
C ARG A 318 10.89 7.04 -4.86
N VAL A 319 10.80 8.28 -5.31
CA VAL A 319 10.33 8.62 -6.66
C VAL A 319 11.50 9.24 -7.41
N PRO A 320 12.04 8.56 -8.43
CA PRO A 320 13.16 9.07 -9.21
C PRO A 320 12.71 10.20 -10.16
N PRO A 321 13.63 11.06 -10.60
CA PRO A 321 13.33 12.08 -11.61
C PRO A 321 13.08 11.44 -12.99
N SER A 322 12.20 12.08 -13.78
CA SER A 322 12.07 11.82 -15.21
C SER A 322 13.27 12.38 -15.96
N GLY A 323 13.87 11.57 -16.81
CA GLY A 323 14.96 12.00 -17.69
C GLY A 323 15.18 10.98 -18.79
N PRO A 324 15.80 11.37 -19.93
CA PRO A 324 16.31 10.41 -20.89
C PRO A 324 17.30 9.49 -20.15
N GLY A 325 17.15 8.17 -20.31
CA GLY A 325 17.95 7.19 -19.61
C GLY A 325 19.45 7.41 -19.82
N GLY A 326 20.20 7.47 -18.74
CA GLY A 326 21.64 7.66 -18.78
C GLY A 326 22.24 8.17 -17.46
N THR A 327 23.51 8.54 -17.48
CA THR A 327 24.30 9.00 -16.32
C THR A 327 23.72 10.22 -15.58
N ASP A 328 22.86 11.00 -16.21
CA ASP A 328 22.22 12.17 -15.59
C ASP A 328 21.12 11.78 -14.60
N VAL A 329 20.46 10.63 -14.78
CA VAL A 329 19.50 10.09 -13.82
C VAL A 329 20.19 9.63 -12.54
N GLN A 330 21.46 9.16 -12.62
CA GLN A 330 22.22 8.77 -11.42
C GLN A 330 22.67 9.97 -10.57
N LYS A 331 22.81 11.15 -11.18
CA LYS A 331 23.16 12.40 -10.47
C LYS A 331 21.94 13.14 -9.93
N ALA A 332 20.78 12.89 -10.49
CA ALA A 332 19.54 13.51 -10.07
C ALA A 332 19.01 12.85 -8.80
N ARG A 333 18.48 13.66 -7.89
CA ARG A 333 18.10 13.23 -6.55
C ARG A 333 16.66 12.77 -6.53
N ASN A 334 16.39 11.63 -5.89
CA ASN A 334 15.03 11.15 -5.68
C ASN A 334 14.24 12.11 -4.77
N ARG A 335 12.92 12.16 -4.98
CA ARG A 335 12.00 12.59 -3.94
C ARG A 335 11.71 11.42 -3.01
N VAL A 336 11.50 11.69 -1.73
CA VAL A 336 11.09 10.68 -0.76
C VAL A 336 9.75 11.08 -0.18
N PHE A 337 8.76 10.24 -0.39
CA PHE A 337 7.43 10.38 0.19
C PHE A 337 7.25 9.38 1.33
N VAL A 338 6.57 9.76 2.39
CA VAL A 338 5.96 8.79 3.29
C VAL A 338 4.90 8.03 2.50
N ALA A 339 4.77 6.73 2.72
CA ALA A 339 3.96 5.86 1.88
C ALA A 339 2.45 6.16 1.93
N ASP A 340 2.00 6.82 3.00
CA ASP A 340 0.59 7.15 3.23
C ASP A 340 0.43 8.42 4.07
N ALA A 341 -0.66 9.17 3.83
CA ALA A 341 -0.95 10.41 4.56
C ALA A 341 -1.20 10.18 6.06
N THR A 342 -1.88 9.11 6.43
CA THR A 342 -2.10 8.71 7.83
C THR A 342 -0.79 8.49 8.56
N LEU A 343 0.13 7.70 7.94
CA LEU A 343 1.45 7.44 8.50
C LEU A 343 2.30 8.70 8.68
N ARG A 344 2.14 9.66 7.77
CA ARG A 344 2.79 10.95 7.86
C ARG A 344 2.25 11.77 9.03
N ASN A 345 0.94 11.79 9.20
CA ASN A 345 0.27 12.68 10.14
C ASN A 345 0.24 12.13 11.58
N MET A 346 0.22 10.79 11.74
CA MET A 346 0.21 10.15 13.06
C MET A 346 1.32 10.66 14.01
N PRO A 347 2.61 10.58 13.66
CA PRO A 347 3.66 11.00 14.58
C PRO A 347 3.75 12.53 14.71
N LEU A 348 3.11 13.29 13.82
CA LEU A 348 3.02 14.75 13.90
C LEU A 348 1.77 15.20 14.68
N LEU A 349 0.95 14.25 15.14
CA LEU A 349 -0.31 14.49 15.87
C LEU A 349 -1.25 15.47 15.15
N ARG A 350 -1.28 15.38 13.80
CA ARG A 350 -2.12 16.22 12.96
C ARG A 350 -3.55 15.67 12.94
N ASP A 351 -4.48 16.54 13.24
CA ASP A 351 -5.92 16.33 13.11
C ASP A 351 -6.47 16.99 11.83
N PRO A 352 -7.74 16.78 11.48
CA PRO A 352 -8.36 17.41 10.31
C PRO A 352 -8.30 18.94 10.32
N GLU A 353 -8.32 19.58 11.50
CA GLU A 353 -8.27 21.03 11.66
C GLU A 353 -6.85 21.56 11.38
N GLY A 354 -5.82 20.81 11.75
CA GLY A 354 -4.41 21.14 11.48
C GLY A 354 -4.05 21.16 9.99
N LEU A 355 -4.93 20.67 9.10
CA LEU A 355 -4.78 20.78 7.65
C LEU A 355 -5.25 22.14 7.09
N GLY A 356 -5.52 23.12 7.94
CA GLY A 356 -5.90 24.49 7.54
C GLY A 356 -4.79 25.24 6.80
N ASP A 357 -3.52 25.01 7.16
CA ASP A 357 -2.37 25.61 6.48
C ASP A 357 -2.25 25.10 5.02
N PRO A 358 -2.18 26.01 4.02
CA PRO A 358 -2.14 25.61 2.60
C PRO A 358 -0.90 24.77 2.22
N GLU A 359 0.27 25.07 2.82
CA GLU A 359 1.52 24.38 2.50
C GLU A 359 1.53 22.97 3.11
N GLU A 360 1.07 22.85 4.34
CA GLU A 360 0.86 21.57 5.01
C GLU A 360 -0.15 20.70 4.24
N ARG A 361 -1.29 21.27 3.88
CA ARG A 361 -2.33 20.59 3.09
C ARG A 361 -1.78 20.10 1.75
N ARG A 362 -1.00 20.92 1.04
CA ARG A 362 -0.36 20.55 -0.22
C ARG A 362 0.52 19.31 -0.03
N THR A 363 1.35 19.27 1.00
CA THR A 363 2.26 18.15 1.29
C THR A 363 1.49 16.86 1.60
N VAL A 364 0.44 16.94 2.41
CA VAL A 364 -0.41 15.79 2.76
C VAL A 364 -1.17 15.26 1.54
N VAL A 365 -1.73 16.16 0.74
CA VAL A 365 -2.46 15.81 -0.49
C VAL A 365 -1.52 15.21 -1.54
N ALA A 366 -0.28 15.72 -1.67
CA ALA A 366 0.74 15.14 -2.55
C ALA A 366 1.04 13.68 -2.16
N THR A 367 1.18 13.44 -0.86
CA THR A 367 1.42 12.10 -0.31
C THR A 367 0.25 11.16 -0.59
N ALA A 368 -0.98 11.60 -0.35
CA ALA A 368 -2.19 10.83 -0.63
C ALA A 368 -2.36 10.56 -2.14
N MET A 369 -2.15 11.57 -2.98
CA MET A 369 -2.20 11.42 -4.44
C MET A 369 -1.20 10.36 -4.91
N LEU A 370 0.06 10.43 -4.46
CA LEU A 370 1.07 9.44 -4.87
C LEU A 370 0.71 8.02 -4.42
N ARG A 371 0.13 7.86 -3.22
CA ARG A 371 -0.37 6.56 -2.75
C ARG A 371 -1.40 5.98 -3.73
N HIS A 372 -2.37 6.80 -4.17
CA HIS A 372 -3.43 6.36 -5.07
C HIS A 372 -2.91 6.09 -6.49
N VAL A 373 -2.02 6.95 -7.00
CA VAL A 373 -1.35 6.70 -8.29
C VAL A 373 -0.57 5.39 -8.23
N ALA A 374 0.21 5.17 -7.16
CA ALA A 374 0.97 3.93 -7.00
C ALA A 374 0.07 2.69 -6.88
N GLY A 375 -1.06 2.78 -6.17
CA GLY A 375 -2.03 1.68 -6.06
C GLY A 375 -2.70 1.35 -7.39
N ARG A 376 -3.11 2.35 -8.15
CA ARG A 376 -3.76 2.17 -9.47
C ARG A 376 -2.82 1.51 -10.49
N TYR A 377 -1.54 1.84 -10.45
CA TYR A 377 -0.53 1.35 -11.40
C TYR A 377 0.40 0.28 -10.79
N ALA A 378 -0.03 -0.40 -9.71
CA ALA A 378 0.79 -1.37 -8.99
C ALA A 378 1.05 -2.67 -9.76
N ARG A 379 0.23 -3.00 -10.78
CA ARG A 379 0.27 -4.29 -11.49
C ARG A 379 1.16 -4.32 -12.71
N GLY A 380 1.49 -3.17 -13.26
CA GLY A 380 2.19 -3.08 -14.51
C GLY A 380 3.69 -2.88 -14.34
N LEU A 381 4.37 -2.88 -15.48
CA LEU A 381 5.76 -2.45 -15.59
C LEU A 381 5.88 -0.92 -15.54
N GLU A 382 4.80 -0.24 -15.15
CA GLU A 382 4.75 1.21 -15.10
C GLU A 382 5.74 1.75 -14.07
N ARG A 383 6.51 2.72 -14.52
CA ARG A 383 7.46 3.45 -13.69
C ARG A 383 6.88 4.81 -13.32
N ILE A 384 6.83 5.11 -12.03
CA ILE A 384 6.43 6.42 -11.51
C ILE A 384 7.68 7.25 -11.28
N THR A 385 7.72 8.45 -11.87
CA THR A 385 8.81 9.41 -11.74
C THR A 385 8.25 10.80 -11.44
N TYR A 386 9.08 11.74 -10.99
CA TYR A 386 8.72 13.16 -10.95
C TYR A 386 9.48 13.95 -12.01
N TRP A 387 8.99 15.12 -12.38
CA TRP A 387 9.71 16.02 -13.27
C TRP A 387 9.81 17.42 -12.67
N ARG A 388 10.93 18.09 -12.93
CA ARG A 388 11.14 19.49 -12.57
C ARG A 388 11.94 20.19 -13.67
N ASP A 389 11.46 21.37 -14.08
CA ASP A 389 12.18 22.24 -15.01
C ASP A 389 13.56 22.65 -14.46
N ALA A 390 14.57 22.73 -15.32
CA ALA A 390 15.93 23.09 -14.94
C ALA A 390 16.03 24.45 -14.22
N ARG A 391 15.12 25.37 -14.53
CA ARG A 391 15.01 26.69 -13.90
C ARG A 391 14.07 26.70 -12.69
N GLY A 392 13.47 25.58 -12.34
CA GLY A 392 12.54 25.45 -11.20
C GLY A 392 11.20 26.15 -11.38
N ARG A 393 10.82 26.52 -12.61
CA ARG A 393 9.57 27.24 -12.93
C ARG A 393 8.36 26.33 -13.07
N GLY A 394 8.57 25.02 -13.33
CA GLY A 394 7.54 24.01 -13.46
C GLY A 394 7.93 22.71 -12.79
N GLU A 395 6.94 22.02 -12.27
CA GLU A 395 7.11 20.76 -11.56
C GLU A 395 5.91 19.84 -11.80
N ILE A 396 6.17 18.56 -11.94
CA ILE A 396 5.17 17.49 -12.04
C ILE A 396 5.45 16.50 -10.91
N ASP A 397 4.44 16.26 -10.07
CA ASP A 397 4.57 15.43 -8.89
C ASP A 397 4.68 13.93 -9.22
N ALA A 398 3.93 13.45 -10.24
CA ALA A 398 4.04 12.09 -10.73
C ALA A 398 3.85 12.01 -12.24
N VAL A 399 4.77 11.33 -12.92
CA VAL A 399 4.68 10.91 -14.32
C VAL A 399 4.67 9.39 -14.33
N VAL A 400 3.61 8.80 -14.84
CA VAL A 400 3.47 7.35 -15.00
C VAL A 400 3.87 6.98 -16.41
N TRP A 401 4.90 6.15 -16.53
CA TRP A 401 5.42 5.59 -17.78
C TRP A 401 5.04 4.11 -17.86
N GLY A 402 4.47 3.70 -18.98
CA GLY A 402 4.11 2.33 -19.29
C GLY A 402 4.28 2.06 -20.79
N ASP A 403 3.65 1.02 -21.31
CA ASP A 403 3.71 0.62 -22.74
C ASP A 403 2.99 1.63 -23.65
N GLY A 404 2.16 2.51 -23.09
CA GLY A 404 1.45 3.56 -23.79
C GLY A 404 2.09 4.95 -23.64
N ARG A 405 1.34 5.97 -24.04
CA ARG A 405 1.71 7.37 -23.81
C ARG A 405 1.67 7.67 -22.29
N PRO A 406 2.62 8.47 -21.75
CA PRO A 406 2.68 8.76 -20.32
C PRO A 406 1.43 9.53 -19.83
N VAL A 407 1.18 9.40 -18.52
CA VAL A 407 0.12 10.10 -17.79
C VAL A 407 0.72 10.96 -16.70
N VAL A 408 0.24 12.18 -16.54
CA VAL A 408 0.79 13.18 -15.61
C VAL A 408 -0.21 13.52 -14.52
N PHE A 409 0.31 13.64 -13.29
CA PHE A 409 -0.42 14.13 -12.12
C PHE A 409 0.40 15.24 -11.46
N THR A 410 -0.19 16.43 -11.31
CA THR A 410 0.50 17.57 -10.70
C THR A 410 -0.45 18.37 -9.82
N LEU A 411 0.02 18.73 -8.63
CA LEU A 411 -0.69 19.65 -7.76
C LEU A 411 -0.55 21.08 -8.27
N THR A 412 -1.70 21.74 -8.44
CA THR A 412 -1.75 23.14 -8.80
C THR A 412 -1.75 24.01 -7.54
N ALA A 413 -1.17 25.21 -7.63
CA ALA A 413 -1.37 26.21 -6.59
C ALA A 413 -2.85 26.63 -6.56
N ASP A 414 -3.37 26.93 -5.36
CA ASP A 414 -4.77 27.34 -5.14
C ASP A 414 -5.13 28.66 -5.84
N SER A 415 -4.13 29.48 -6.17
CA SER A 415 -4.29 30.65 -7.03
C SER A 415 -4.21 30.22 -8.49
N ILE A 416 -5.32 30.28 -9.15
CA ILE A 416 -5.53 30.00 -10.58
C ILE A 416 -4.63 30.94 -11.43
N LYS A 417 -3.34 30.63 -11.56
CA LYS A 417 -2.64 31.03 -12.78
C LYS A 417 -3.11 30.04 -13.83
N PRO A 418 -3.82 30.51 -14.88
CA PRO A 418 -4.22 29.62 -15.95
C PRO A 418 -2.95 29.00 -16.53
N PHE A 419 -2.86 27.68 -16.54
CA PHE A 419 -1.88 26.99 -17.38
C PHE A 419 -2.06 27.56 -18.79
N GLY A 420 -1.02 28.13 -19.34
CA GLY A 420 -1.04 28.81 -20.62
C GLY A 420 0.02 28.26 -21.55
N PHE A 421 -0.01 28.73 -22.79
CA PHE A 421 1.03 28.46 -23.76
C PHE A 421 2.37 28.99 -23.22
N GLY A 422 3.41 28.13 -23.19
CA GLY A 422 4.71 28.43 -22.59
C GLY A 422 4.85 28.08 -21.10
N ASP A 423 3.82 27.50 -20.48
CA ASP A 423 3.95 26.88 -19.18
C ASP A 423 4.85 25.64 -19.27
N PRO A 424 5.87 25.51 -18.41
CA PRO A 424 6.82 24.38 -18.46
C PRO A 424 6.14 22.99 -18.38
N VAL A 425 5.02 22.86 -17.68
CA VAL A 425 4.25 21.60 -17.59
C VAL A 425 3.59 21.29 -18.93
N VAL A 426 3.02 22.30 -19.61
CA VAL A 426 2.42 22.15 -20.95
C VAL A 426 3.49 21.80 -21.99
N ASP A 427 4.67 22.45 -21.89
CA ASP A 427 5.81 22.14 -22.77
C ASP A 427 6.36 20.72 -22.55
N PHE A 428 6.42 20.24 -21.30
CA PHE A 428 6.74 18.85 -20.99
C PHE A 428 5.74 17.91 -21.63
N CYS A 429 4.45 18.14 -21.43
CA CYS A 429 3.39 17.30 -21.96
C CYS A 429 3.43 17.20 -23.49
N ARG A 430 3.72 18.33 -24.18
CA ARG A 430 3.90 18.35 -25.63
C ARG A 430 5.12 17.54 -26.08
N ARG A 431 6.27 17.75 -25.44
CA ARG A 431 7.53 17.07 -25.78
C ARG A 431 7.45 15.56 -25.57
N GLU A 432 6.91 15.12 -24.44
CA GLU A 432 6.81 13.71 -24.06
C GLU A 432 5.54 13.04 -24.63
N LYS A 433 4.74 13.77 -25.44
CA LYS A 433 3.47 13.28 -26.02
C LYS A 433 2.55 12.65 -24.97
N VAL A 434 2.40 13.32 -23.83
CA VAL A 434 1.56 12.89 -22.71
C VAL A 434 0.13 12.65 -23.20
N ALA A 435 -0.49 11.54 -22.81
CA ALA A 435 -1.86 11.23 -23.18
C ALA A 435 -2.86 12.11 -22.42
N ARG A 436 -2.71 12.17 -21.10
CA ARG A 436 -3.62 12.82 -20.17
C ARG A 436 -2.84 13.48 -19.05
N ALA A 437 -3.28 14.66 -18.63
CA ALA A 437 -2.69 15.38 -17.50
C ALA A 437 -3.80 15.77 -16.51
N TYR A 438 -3.61 15.36 -15.25
CA TYR A 438 -4.49 15.70 -14.15
C TYR A 438 -3.89 16.88 -13.38
N LEU A 439 -4.61 18.00 -13.37
CA LEU A 439 -4.28 19.22 -12.64
C LEU A 439 -5.06 19.21 -11.31
N VAL A 440 -4.40 18.82 -10.25
CA VAL A 440 -5.04 18.47 -8.99
C VAL A 440 -5.05 19.67 -8.05
N SER A 441 -6.23 20.11 -7.60
CA SER A 441 -6.32 21.16 -6.56
C SER A 441 -6.34 20.52 -5.16
N SER A 442 -5.58 21.13 -4.24
CA SER A 442 -5.57 20.74 -2.82
C SER A 442 -6.71 21.38 -2.04
N ASP A 443 -7.34 22.42 -2.57
CA ASP A 443 -8.49 23.06 -1.98
C ASP A 443 -9.80 22.29 -2.29
N ASN A 444 -10.80 22.53 -1.45
CA ASN A 444 -12.10 21.85 -1.54
C ASN A 444 -13.05 22.48 -2.61
N ARG A 445 -12.54 23.34 -3.50
CA ARG A 445 -13.38 23.98 -4.52
C ARG A 445 -13.71 22.98 -5.62
N PRO A 446 -14.98 22.64 -5.82
CA PRO A 446 -15.38 21.65 -6.80
C PRO A 446 -15.37 22.28 -8.20
N ALA A 447 -14.27 22.20 -8.89
CA ALA A 447 -14.22 22.60 -10.31
C ALA A 447 -13.60 21.46 -11.13
N LEU A 448 -14.44 20.57 -11.63
CA LEU A 448 -14.07 19.70 -12.73
C LEU A 448 -14.10 20.50 -14.03
N GLY A 449 -13.07 20.37 -14.85
CA GLY A 449 -13.03 21.06 -16.13
C GLY A 449 -11.92 20.55 -17.02
N VAL A 450 -12.21 20.40 -18.31
CA VAL A 450 -11.24 19.97 -19.32
C VAL A 450 -10.68 21.20 -20.04
N ALA A 451 -9.35 21.28 -20.11
CA ALA A 451 -8.64 22.29 -20.89
C ALA A 451 -7.85 21.62 -22.02
N ARG A 452 -7.78 22.30 -23.19
CA ARG A 452 -6.96 21.90 -24.34
C ARG A 452 -6.18 23.12 -24.83
N PHE A 453 -4.94 22.90 -25.24
CA PHE A 453 -4.08 23.97 -25.73
C PHE A 453 -3.75 23.76 -27.21
N PRO A 454 -3.75 24.82 -28.05
CA PRO A 454 -3.39 24.70 -29.44
C PRO A 454 -2.00 24.08 -29.65
N GLY A 455 -1.90 23.10 -30.54
CA GLY A 455 -0.62 22.41 -30.83
C GLY A 455 -0.15 21.44 -29.76
N VAL A 456 -1.01 21.09 -28.77
CA VAL A 456 -0.74 20.08 -27.73
C VAL A 456 -1.83 19.02 -27.79
N GLU A 457 -1.46 17.77 -28.04
CA GLU A 457 -2.41 16.66 -28.11
C GLU A 457 -2.93 16.22 -26.72
N THR A 458 -2.25 16.61 -25.66
CA THR A 458 -2.63 16.28 -24.27
C THR A 458 -3.95 16.96 -23.90
N SER A 459 -4.87 16.20 -23.34
CA SER A 459 -6.03 16.75 -22.63
C SER A 459 -5.69 16.96 -21.16
N PHE A 460 -6.06 18.11 -20.61
CA PHE A 460 -5.81 18.48 -19.22
C PHE A 460 -7.13 18.49 -18.45
N LEU A 461 -7.23 17.70 -17.39
CA LEU A 461 -8.39 17.65 -16.49
C LEU A 461 -8.05 18.35 -15.17
N ARG A 462 -8.75 19.45 -14.86
CA ARG A 462 -8.75 20.02 -13.51
C ARG A 462 -9.64 19.18 -12.63
N ILE A 463 -9.12 18.74 -11.49
CA ILE A 463 -9.82 17.81 -10.61
C ILE A 463 -9.44 18.06 -9.15
N PRO A 464 -10.41 18.16 -8.21
CA PRO A 464 -10.12 18.22 -6.78
C PRO A 464 -9.49 16.91 -6.28
N ALA A 465 -8.59 17.02 -5.30
CA ALA A 465 -7.83 15.88 -4.79
C ALA A 465 -8.73 14.75 -4.26
N HIS A 466 -9.80 15.07 -3.53
CA HIS A 466 -10.73 14.06 -3.01
C HIS A 466 -11.45 13.29 -4.14
N VAL A 467 -11.81 13.98 -5.24
CA VAL A 467 -12.42 13.35 -6.42
C VAL A 467 -11.42 12.44 -7.12
N LEU A 468 -10.19 12.93 -7.35
CA LEU A 468 -9.13 12.11 -7.95
C LEU A 468 -8.84 10.85 -7.11
N CYS A 469 -8.65 11.01 -5.79
CA CYS A 469 -8.38 9.88 -4.89
C CYS A 469 -9.54 8.88 -4.85
N TYR A 470 -10.78 9.35 -4.93
CA TYR A 470 -11.96 8.49 -5.07
C TYR A 470 -11.90 7.63 -6.33
N PHE A 471 -11.72 8.25 -7.49
CA PHE A 471 -11.67 7.54 -8.77
C PHE A 471 -10.47 6.60 -8.89
N LEU A 472 -9.28 7.04 -8.50
CA LEU A 472 -8.09 6.18 -8.52
C LEU A 472 -8.25 4.98 -7.57
N GLY A 473 -8.83 5.19 -6.38
CA GLY A 473 -9.12 4.11 -5.44
C GLY A 473 -10.16 3.12 -5.98
N ARG A 474 -11.19 3.60 -6.70
CA ARG A 474 -12.16 2.75 -7.37
C ARG A 474 -11.51 1.95 -8.50
N ALA A 475 -10.71 2.60 -9.33
CA ALA A 475 -9.98 1.93 -10.41
C ALA A 475 -8.96 0.90 -9.88
N GLU A 476 -8.33 1.15 -8.73
CA GLU A 476 -7.49 0.15 -8.02
C GLU A 476 -8.29 -1.12 -7.70
N CYS A 477 -9.56 -0.97 -7.28
CA CYS A 477 -10.44 -2.10 -7.02
C CYS A 477 -10.69 -2.95 -8.27
N GLU A 478 -10.93 -2.34 -9.41
CA GLU A 478 -11.17 -3.07 -10.66
C GLU A 478 -9.93 -3.85 -11.13
N VAL A 479 -8.74 -3.28 -10.90
CA VAL A 479 -7.47 -3.94 -11.22
C VAL A 479 -7.35 -5.30 -10.51
N TRP A 480 -7.81 -5.42 -9.26
CA TRP A 480 -7.68 -6.66 -8.48
C TRP A 480 -8.80 -7.66 -8.70
N LYS A 481 -9.96 -7.29 -9.25
CA LYS A 481 -11.04 -8.21 -9.60
C LYS A 481 -10.64 -9.23 -10.67
N SER A 482 -9.74 -8.88 -11.58
CA SER A 482 -9.26 -9.77 -12.63
C SER A 482 -8.25 -10.85 -12.16
N GLY A 483 -7.90 -10.89 -10.88
CA GLY A 483 -6.95 -11.84 -10.28
C GLY A 483 -5.49 -11.37 -10.37
N PRO A 484 -4.51 -12.02 -9.74
CA PRO A 484 -3.10 -11.69 -9.87
C PRO A 484 -2.66 -11.82 -11.34
N ALA A 485 -1.70 -10.99 -11.79
CA ALA A 485 -1.05 -11.19 -13.08
C ALA A 485 -0.28 -12.52 -13.02
N ALA A 486 -0.44 -13.34 -14.06
CA ALA A 486 0.29 -14.59 -14.22
C ALA A 486 1.78 -14.34 -14.47
#